data_08d5895764303c6aa65fe7aff9ece46e
#
_entry.id   08d5895764303c6aa65fe7aff9ece46e
#
_cell.length_a   1.000
_cell.length_b   1.000
_cell.length_c   1.000
_cell.angle_alpha   90.00
_cell.angle_beta   90.00
_cell.angle_gamma   90.00
#
_symmetry.space_group_name_H-M   'P 1'
#
loop_
_entity.id
_entity.type
_entity.pdbx_description
1 polymer ?
#
loop_
_entity_poly.entity_id
_entity_poly.type
_entity_poly.pdbx_seq_one_letter_code
_entity_poly.pdbx_strand_id
1 'polypeptide(L)'
;MYRQFTKSVFEFILLCLFGCAMLGGCVLRSLTVNSEPPGAMVYLDDELIGETPVTTTFTYYGTRKITLEKVDAEGRLLYERKIIYEKIKPPFYQILPLDFFSYIILPMELKDEHYFTYQLDQLHQLSKTERHEGVVKNAEELRERLNTPVAR
;
A
#
# COMPACT_ATOMS: atom_id res chain seq x y z
N MET A 1 41.56 -11.80 44.93
CA MET A 1 41.58 -11.24 43.58
C MET A 1 40.68 -12.06 42.61
N TYR A 2 40.74 -13.39 42.59
CA TYR A 2 39.95 -14.25 41.71
C TYR A 2 38.44 -14.12 41.89
N ARG A 3 37.94 -14.00 43.12
CA ARG A 3 36.50 -13.92 43.47
C ARG A 3 35.84 -12.61 43.05
N GLN A 4 36.56 -11.56 42.84
CA GLN A 4 36.06 -10.26 42.31
C GLN A 4 35.94 -10.34 40.78
N PHE A 5 36.91 -10.96 40.14
CA PHE A 5 36.93 -11.15 38.67
C PHE A 5 35.78 -11.98 38.21
N THR A 6 35.48 -13.13 38.89
CA THR A 6 34.35 -14.01 38.55
C THR A 6 32.99 -13.32 38.72
N LYS A 7 32.81 -12.44 39.73
CA LYS A 7 31.59 -11.69 39.90
C LYS A 7 31.37 -10.69 38.77
N SER A 8 32.40 -9.96 38.38
CA SER A 8 32.36 -8.97 37.30
C SER A 8 32.01 -9.62 35.94
N VAL A 9 32.61 -10.79 35.67
CA VAL A 9 32.33 -11.57 34.44
C VAL A 9 30.87 -12.08 34.44
N PHE A 10 30.36 -12.55 35.58
CA PHE A 10 29.01 -13.03 35.73
C PHE A 10 27.98 -11.90 35.54
N GLU A 11 28.22 -10.73 36.12
CA GLU A 11 27.38 -9.53 35.94
C GLU A 11 27.36 -9.06 34.47
N PHE A 12 28.51 -9.10 33.80
CA PHE A 12 28.61 -8.75 32.38
C PHE A 12 27.84 -9.75 31.49
N ILE A 13 27.94 -11.05 31.75
CA ILE A 13 27.16 -12.07 31.03
C ILE A 13 25.67 -11.90 31.25
N LEU A 14 25.25 -11.61 32.49
CA LEU A 14 23.85 -11.35 32.82
C LEU A 14 23.32 -10.10 32.10
N LEU A 15 24.12 -9.06 32.02
CA LEU A 15 23.79 -7.83 31.29
C LEU A 15 23.66 -8.08 29.79
N CYS A 16 24.56 -8.86 29.21
CA CYS A 16 24.50 -9.25 27.79
C CYS A 16 23.28 -10.12 27.48
N LEU A 17 22.98 -11.10 28.33
CA LEU A 17 21.77 -11.95 28.20
C LEU A 17 20.50 -11.11 28.30
N PHE A 18 20.43 -10.17 29.22
CA PHE A 18 19.30 -9.24 29.36
C PHE A 18 19.18 -8.32 28.13
N GLY A 19 20.29 -7.81 27.62
CA GLY A 19 20.34 -7.01 26.38
C GLY A 19 19.85 -7.79 25.16
N CYS A 20 20.27 -9.06 25.00
CA CYS A 20 19.80 -9.94 23.91
C CYS A 20 18.30 -10.28 24.01
N ALA A 21 17.75 -10.44 25.22
CA ALA A 21 16.34 -10.71 25.43
C ALA A 21 15.44 -9.50 25.02
N MET A 22 15.99 -8.29 25.05
CA MET A 22 15.26 -7.07 24.65
C MET A 22 15.21 -6.82 23.14
N LEU A 23 15.93 -7.60 22.31
CA LEU A 23 15.98 -7.42 20.85
C LEU A 23 14.87 -8.15 20.08
N GLY A 24 13.94 -8.80 20.76
CA GLY A 24 12.95 -9.72 20.17
C GLY A 24 11.58 -9.16 19.82
N GLY A 25 11.41 -7.86 19.59
CA GLY A 25 10.11 -7.26 19.23
C GLY A 25 9.84 -7.29 17.72
N CYS A 26 8.88 -8.12 17.24
CA CYS A 26 8.39 -8.09 15.87
C CYS A 26 7.06 -7.35 15.79
N VAL A 27 6.97 -6.27 15.01
CA VAL A 27 5.71 -5.61 14.63
C VAL A 27 5.22 -6.22 13.33
N LEU A 28 4.08 -6.88 13.36
CA LEU A 28 3.39 -7.37 12.16
C LEU A 28 2.54 -6.26 11.57
N ARG A 29 2.93 -5.80 10.39
CA ARG A 29 2.21 -4.79 9.62
C ARG A 29 1.47 -5.47 8.49
N SER A 30 0.15 -5.31 8.44
CA SER A 30 -0.70 -5.89 7.41
C SER A 30 -1.58 -4.85 6.74
N LEU A 31 -1.79 -5.06 5.46
CA LEU A 31 -2.65 -4.25 4.60
C LEU A 31 -3.70 -5.16 3.98
N THR A 32 -4.97 -4.89 4.25
CA THR A 32 -6.09 -5.60 3.63
C THR A 32 -6.78 -4.68 2.63
N VAL A 33 -6.88 -5.14 1.40
CA VAL A 33 -7.55 -4.43 0.30
C VAL A 33 -8.81 -5.17 -0.11
N ASN A 34 -9.94 -4.48 -0.06
CA ASN A 34 -11.24 -4.94 -0.52
C ASN A 34 -11.69 -4.12 -1.73
N SER A 35 -12.57 -4.70 -2.56
CA SER A 35 -13.25 -3.99 -3.64
C SER A 35 -14.72 -4.36 -3.73
N GLU A 36 -15.50 -3.44 -4.28
CA GLU A 36 -16.89 -3.66 -4.67
C GLU A 36 -17.02 -3.39 -6.18
N PRO A 37 -17.33 -4.44 -6.96
CA PRO A 37 -17.52 -5.84 -6.58
C PRO A 37 -16.21 -6.57 -6.26
N PRO A 38 -16.24 -7.66 -5.45
CA PRO A 38 -15.05 -8.42 -5.06
C PRO A 38 -14.45 -9.17 -6.25
N GLY A 39 -13.23 -9.71 -6.08
CA GLY A 39 -12.52 -10.46 -7.12
C GLY A 39 -11.82 -9.55 -8.14
N ALA A 40 -11.32 -8.40 -7.71
CA ALA A 40 -10.43 -7.56 -8.50
C ALA A 40 -8.98 -7.93 -8.20
N MET A 41 -8.14 -7.98 -9.22
CA MET A 41 -6.69 -8.13 -9.08
C MET A 41 -6.11 -6.85 -8.46
N VAL A 42 -5.31 -7.02 -7.42
CA VAL A 42 -4.69 -5.92 -6.68
C VAL A 42 -3.20 -5.92 -6.92
N TYR A 43 -2.69 -4.78 -7.35
CA TYR A 43 -1.26 -4.52 -7.45
C TYR A 43 -0.87 -3.47 -6.41
N LEU A 44 0.16 -3.75 -5.65
CA LEU A 44 0.77 -2.84 -4.70
C LEU A 44 2.15 -2.44 -5.23
N ASP A 45 2.34 -1.14 -5.52
CA ASP A 45 3.56 -0.63 -6.15
C ASP A 45 3.97 -1.40 -7.43
N ASP A 46 2.98 -1.74 -8.25
CA ASP A 46 3.09 -2.49 -9.50
C ASP A 46 3.40 -4.00 -9.34
N GLU A 47 3.42 -4.52 -8.11
CA GLU A 47 3.53 -5.95 -7.82
C GLU A 47 2.16 -6.56 -7.54
N LEU A 48 1.82 -7.65 -8.24
CA LEU A 48 0.56 -8.38 -8.03
C LEU A 48 0.57 -9.08 -6.67
N ILE A 49 -0.38 -8.70 -5.80
CA ILE A 49 -0.51 -9.30 -4.45
C ILE A 49 -1.66 -10.31 -4.34
N GLY A 50 -2.62 -10.29 -5.26
CA GLY A 50 -3.74 -11.23 -5.29
C GLY A 50 -5.05 -10.61 -5.72
N GLU A 51 -6.15 -11.31 -5.43
CA GLU A 51 -7.53 -10.87 -5.72
C GLU A 51 -8.24 -10.43 -4.45
N THR A 52 -9.09 -9.40 -4.56
CA THR A 52 -9.86 -8.89 -3.42
C THR A 52 -10.93 -9.87 -2.94
N PRO A 53 -11.09 -10.05 -1.60
CA PRO A 53 -10.30 -9.43 -0.51
C PRO A 53 -8.91 -10.07 -0.35
N VAL A 54 -7.87 -9.27 -0.29
CA VAL A 54 -6.49 -9.75 -0.13
C VAL A 54 -5.79 -9.03 1.02
N THR A 55 -5.01 -9.79 1.81
CA THR A 55 -4.19 -9.26 2.89
C THR A 55 -2.73 -9.54 2.58
N THR A 56 -1.91 -8.51 2.64
CA THR A 56 -0.45 -8.59 2.47
C THR A 56 0.27 -7.91 3.61
N THR A 57 1.54 -8.25 3.82
CA THR A 57 2.40 -7.57 4.77
C THR A 57 3.18 -6.45 4.07
N PHE A 58 3.50 -5.39 4.80
CA PHE A 58 4.33 -4.31 4.29
C PHE A 58 5.43 -3.93 5.28
N THR A 59 6.55 -3.42 4.76
CA THR A 59 7.72 -3.08 5.57
C THR A 59 7.80 -1.59 5.87
N TYR A 60 7.40 -0.75 4.91
CA TYR A 60 7.60 0.70 5.01
C TYR A 60 6.28 1.46 4.95
N TYR A 61 6.14 2.46 5.82
CA TYR A 61 5.06 3.44 5.76
C TYR A 61 5.32 4.45 4.65
N GLY A 62 4.29 5.14 4.23
CA GLY A 62 4.37 6.17 3.21
C GLY A 62 3.24 6.09 2.21
N THR A 63 3.39 6.80 1.10
CA THR A 63 2.41 6.74 0.02
C THR A 63 2.68 5.51 -0.84
N ARG A 64 1.65 4.64 -0.95
CA ARG A 64 1.70 3.42 -1.74
C ARG A 64 0.74 3.54 -2.92
N LYS A 65 1.15 3.04 -4.06
CA LYS A 65 0.33 2.95 -5.26
C LYS A 65 -0.46 1.64 -5.21
N ILE A 66 -1.78 1.75 -5.15
CA ILE A 66 -2.69 0.60 -5.21
C ILE A 66 -3.40 0.66 -6.56
N THR A 67 -3.27 -0.39 -7.36
CA THR A 67 -3.96 -0.52 -8.64
C THR A 67 -4.92 -1.69 -8.56
N LEU A 68 -6.19 -1.44 -8.93
CA LEU A 68 -7.22 -2.47 -8.99
C LEU A 68 -7.68 -2.67 -10.44
N GLU A 69 -7.73 -3.93 -10.86
CA GLU A 69 -8.19 -4.34 -12.18
C GLU A 69 -9.14 -5.52 -12.04
N LYS A 70 -10.32 -5.43 -12.63
CA LYS A 70 -11.22 -6.57 -12.71
C LYS A 70 -11.40 -6.96 -14.16
N VAL A 71 -10.97 -8.17 -14.47
CA VAL A 71 -11.02 -8.76 -15.80
C VAL A 71 -12.03 -9.92 -15.86
N ASP A 72 -12.52 -10.22 -17.06
CA ASP A 72 -13.30 -11.42 -17.35
C ASP A 72 -12.37 -12.64 -17.59
N ALA A 73 -12.99 -13.80 -17.87
CA ALA A 73 -12.27 -15.04 -18.17
C ALA A 73 -11.40 -14.93 -19.44
N GLU A 74 -11.72 -14.01 -20.33
CA GLU A 74 -10.99 -13.73 -21.56
C GLU A 74 -9.90 -12.65 -21.38
N GLY A 75 -9.70 -12.14 -20.17
CA GLY A 75 -8.68 -11.12 -19.84
C GLY A 75 -9.07 -9.69 -20.25
N ARG A 76 -10.34 -9.42 -20.55
CA ARG A 76 -10.82 -8.07 -20.86
C ARG A 76 -11.25 -7.36 -19.59
N LEU A 77 -10.95 -6.07 -19.48
CA LEU A 77 -11.38 -5.25 -18.35
C LEU A 77 -12.91 -5.15 -18.31
N LEU A 78 -13.50 -5.53 -17.19
CA LEU A 78 -14.93 -5.38 -16.89
C LEU A 78 -15.23 -4.03 -16.23
N TYR A 79 -14.28 -3.50 -15.49
CA TYR A 79 -14.35 -2.25 -14.76
C TYR A 79 -13.19 -1.36 -15.13
N GLU A 80 -13.34 -0.06 -14.90
CA GLU A 80 -12.23 0.87 -15.09
C GLU A 80 -11.07 0.53 -14.15
N ARG A 81 -9.85 0.55 -14.69
CA ARG A 81 -8.65 0.41 -13.88
C ARG A 81 -8.56 1.56 -12.89
N LYS A 82 -8.55 1.25 -11.59
CA LYS A 82 -8.48 2.24 -10.54
C LYS A 82 -7.08 2.32 -9.97
N ILE A 83 -6.46 3.49 -10.05
CA ILE A 83 -5.13 3.76 -9.51
C ILE A 83 -5.29 4.75 -8.37
N ILE A 84 -4.86 4.37 -7.18
CA ILE A 84 -4.98 5.15 -5.95
C ILE A 84 -3.60 5.26 -5.30
N TYR A 85 -3.28 6.45 -4.82
CA TYR A 85 -2.11 6.71 -4.00
C TYR A 85 -2.56 6.88 -2.55
N GLU A 86 -2.46 5.80 -1.77
CA GLU A 86 -2.90 5.79 -0.38
C GLU A 86 -1.72 6.04 0.56
N LYS A 87 -1.92 6.96 1.53
CA LYS A 87 -0.89 7.27 2.51
C LYS A 87 -1.08 6.44 3.77
N ILE A 88 -0.28 5.39 3.93
CA ILE A 88 -0.23 4.58 5.15
C ILE A 88 0.60 5.34 6.18
N LYS A 89 -0.06 5.78 7.26
CA LYS A 89 0.59 6.56 8.31
C LYS A 89 1.10 5.62 9.40
N PRO A 90 2.31 5.89 9.95
CA PRO A 90 2.76 5.17 11.13
C PRO A 90 1.85 5.48 12.32
N PRO A 91 1.58 4.49 13.19
CA PRO A 91 0.84 4.72 14.42
C PRO A 91 1.65 5.62 15.37
N PHE A 92 0.93 6.33 16.25
CA PHE A 92 1.52 7.35 17.13
C PHE A 92 2.60 6.82 18.08
N TYR A 93 2.54 5.52 18.44
CA TYR A 93 3.52 4.89 19.31
C TYR A 93 4.88 4.63 18.65
N GLN A 94 4.99 4.79 17.32
CA GLN A 94 6.26 4.71 16.58
C GLN A 94 6.96 6.08 16.45
N ILE A 95 6.42 7.13 17.08
CA ILE A 95 7.06 8.44 17.10
C ILE A 95 8.05 8.46 18.26
N LEU A 96 9.34 8.73 17.98
CA LEU A 96 10.37 8.93 19.00
C LEU A 96 9.96 10.03 20.01
N PRO A 97 10.07 9.81 21.33
CA PRO A 97 10.76 8.73 22.06
C PRO A 97 9.85 7.55 22.50
N LEU A 98 8.55 7.57 22.14
CA LEU A 98 7.57 6.59 22.61
C LEU A 98 7.89 5.17 22.10
N ASP A 99 8.49 5.06 20.92
CA ASP A 99 8.91 3.79 20.34
C ASP A 99 9.87 3.01 21.27
N PHE A 100 10.82 3.72 21.90
CA PHE A 100 11.75 3.11 22.85
C PHE A 100 11.04 2.57 24.10
N PHE A 101 10.04 3.28 24.62
CA PHE A 101 9.29 2.86 25.80
C PHE A 101 8.30 1.73 25.49
N SER A 102 7.66 1.74 24.32
CA SER A 102 6.73 0.69 23.91
C SER A 102 7.42 -0.66 23.73
N TYR A 103 8.65 -0.68 23.25
CA TYR A 103 9.48 -1.89 23.12
C TYR A 103 9.88 -2.50 24.47
N ILE A 104 10.14 -1.65 25.48
CA ILE A 104 10.60 -2.12 26.82
C ILE A 104 9.44 -2.51 27.71
N ILE A 105 8.31 -1.78 27.63
CA ILE A 105 7.19 -1.94 28.59
C ILE A 105 6.15 -2.93 28.11
N LEU A 106 5.99 -3.10 26.79
CA LEU A 106 4.97 -3.95 26.18
C LEU A 106 5.62 -5.06 25.34
N PRO A 107 6.02 -6.21 25.91
CA PRO A 107 6.44 -7.39 25.15
C PRO A 107 5.23 -8.07 24.49
N MET A 108 4.42 -7.31 23.75
CA MET A 108 3.24 -7.79 23.04
C MET A 108 3.48 -7.65 21.54
N GLU A 109 3.01 -8.62 20.77
CA GLU A 109 2.94 -8.51 19.32
C GLU A 109 1.99 -7.35 18.96
N LEU A 110 2.56 -6.22 18.58
CA LEU A 110 1.80 -5.08 18.08
C LEU A 110 1.39 -5.38 16.63
N LYS A 111 0.10 -5.55 16.42
CA LYS A 111 -0.49 -5.69 15.08
C LYS A 111 -0.89 -4.33 14.58
N ASP A 112 -0.33 -3.94 13.44
CA ASP A 112 -0.71 -2.73 12.72
C ASP A 112 -1.45 -3.14 11.45
N GLU A 113 -2.77 -3.05 11.50
CA GLU A 113 -3.67 -3.54 10.45
C GLU A 113 -4.36 -2.35 9.78
N HIS A 114 -4.18 -2.23 8.47
CA HIS A 114 -4.84 -1.23 7.64
C HIS A 114 -5.87 -1.89 6.73
N TYR A 115 -7.08 -1.34 6.66
CA TYR A 115 -8.18 -1.84 5.84
C TYR A 115 -8.62 -0.76 4.85
N PHE A 116 -8.62 -1.09 3.57
CA PHE A 116 -9.12 -0.20 2.52
C PHE A 116 -10.16 -0.92 1.69
N THR A 117 -11.26 -0.23 1.40
CA THR A 117 -12.34 -0.72 0.54
C THR A 117 -12.57 0.29 -0.59
N TYR A 118 -12.53 -0.19 -1.82
CA TYR A 118 -12.67 0.64 -3.01
C TYR A 118 -13.84 0.19 -3.87
N GLN A 119 -14.66 1.13 -4.31
CA GLN A 119 -15.68 0.87 -5.31
C GLN A 119 -15.04 0.93 -6.69
N LEU A 120 -15.37 -0.04 -7.55
CA LEU A 120 -14.95 -0.07 -8.93
C LEU A 120 -16.06 0.47 -9.81
N ASP A 121 -15.70 1.40 -10.68
CA ASP A 121 -16.62 2.01 -11.62
C ASP A 121 -16.74 1.12 -12.87
N GLN A 122 -17.98 0.87 -13.33
CA GLN A 122 -18.19 0.08 -14.53
C GLN A 122 -17.55 0.76 -15.73
N LEU A 123 -16.88 -0.04 -16.57
CA LEU A 123 -16.29 0.46 -17.78
C LEU A 123 -17.41 0.97 -18.70
N HIS A 124 -17.46 2.28 -18.90
CA HIS A 124 -18.42 2.87 -19.84
C HIS A 124 -17.98 2.55 -21.28
N GLN A 125 -18.49 1.43 -21.78
CA GLN A 125 -18.27 1.07 -23.17
C GLN A 125 -19.07 1.99 -24.05
N LEU A 126 -18.43 3.04 -24.54
CA LEU A 126 -18.98 3.88 -25.60
C LEU A 126 -19.35 2.98 -26.79
N SER A 127 -20.58 3.06 -27.27
CA SER A 127 -21.00 2.37 -28.48
C SER A 127 -20.08 2.73 -29.65
N LYS A 128 -19.96 1.87 -30.66
CA LYS A 128 -19.15 2.18 -31.83
C LYS A 128 -19.53 3.52 -32.45
N THR A 129 -20.81 3.87 -32.42
CA THR A 129 -21.36 5.10 -32.96
C THR A 129 -20.88 6.32 -32.17
N GLU A 130 -21.01 6.30 -30.84
CA GLU A 130 -20.55 7.39 -29.97
C GLU A 130 -19.04 7.61 -30.07
N ARG A 131 -18.28 6.52 -30.18
CA ARG A 131 -16.82 6.60 -30.37
C ARG A 131 -16.46 7.23 -31.70
N HIS A 132 -17.18 6.85 -32.77
CA HIS A 132 -16.97 7.41 -34.11
C HIS A 132 -17.33 8.90 -34.15
N GLU A 133 -18.46 9.28 -33.58
CA GLU A 133 -18.91 10.67 -33.47
C GLU A 133 -17.89 11.53 -32.66
N GLY A 134 -17.38 10.99 -31.54
CA GLY A 134 -16.35 11.67 -30.75
C GLY A 134 -15.06 11.92 -31.52
N VAL A 135 -14.62 10.94 -32.32
CA VAL A 135 -13.42 11.09 -33.16
C VAL A 135 -13.63 12.11 -34.27
N VAL A 136 -14.78 12.06 -34.95
CA VAL A 136 -15.13 13.02 -36.00
C VAL A 136 -15.18 14.44 -35.45
N LYS A 137 -15.88 14.64 -34.34
CA LYS A 137 -15.98 15.95 -33.67
C LYS A 137 -14.59 16.52 -33.29
N ASN A 138 -13.73 15.71 -32.70
CA ASN A 138 -12.38 16.13 -32.35
C ASN A 138 -11.54 16.48 -33.59
N ALA A 139 -11.70 15.73 -34.70
CA ALA A 139 -11.02 16.01 -35.93
C ALA A 139 -11.47 17.33 -36.59
N GLU A 140 -12.76 17.64 -36.52
CA GLU A 140 -13.32 18.91 -36.98
C GLU A 140 -12.83 20.10 -36.15
N GLU A 141 -12.84 19.96 -34.83
CA GLU A 141 -12.31 20.99 -33.92
C GLU A 141 -10.83 21.28 -34.16
N LEU A 142 -10.02 20.24 -34.39
CA LEU A 142 -8.61 20.41 -34.73
C LEU A 142 -8.42 21.12 -36.08
N ARG A 143 -9.24 20.80 -37.09
CA ARG A 143 -9.22 21.50 -38.38
C ARG A 143 -9.57 22.99 -38.24
N GLU A 144 -10.56 23.32 -37.43
CA GLU A 144 -10.97 24.68 -37.16
C GLU A 144 -9.85 25.47 -36.48
N ARG A 145 -9.19 24.89 -35.50
CA ARG A 145 -8.04 25.51 -34.82
C ARG A 145 -6.85 25.73 -35.77
N LEU A 146 -6.60 24.83 -36.71
CA LEU A 146 -5.54 24.98 -37.70
C LEU A 146 -5.85 26.04 -38.74
N ASN A 147 -7.14 26.25 -39.07
CA ASN A 147 -7.59 27.23 -40.05
C ASN A 147 -7.79 28.64 -39.47
N THR A 148 -7.75 28.76 -38.12
CA THR A 148 -7.88 30.08 -37.45
C THR A 148 -6.51 30.81 -37.61
N PRO A 149 -6.43 31.94 -38.30
CA PRO A 149 -5.16 32.64 -38.43
C PRO A 149 -4.70 33.13 -37.07
N VAL A 150 -3.47 32.81 -36.70
CA VAL A 150 -2.82 33.36 -35.51
C VAL A 150 -2.74 34.86 -35.70
N ALA A 151 -3.55 35.60 -34.93
CA ALA A 151 -3.44 37.06 -34.90
C ALA A 151 -2.03 37.42 -34.40
N ARG A 152 -1.26 38.04 -35.28
CA ARG A 152 0.03 38.66 -34.99
C ARG A 152 -0.15 40.01 -34.35
#